data_bb2d90a3b9865c5ac363e5755a35202c
#
_entry.id   bb2d90a3b9865c5ac363e5755a35202c
#
_cell.length_a   1.000
_cell.length_b   1.000
_cell.length_c   1.000
_cell.angle_alpha   90.00
_cell.angle_beta   90.00
_cell.angle_gamma   90.00
#
_symmetry.space_group_name_H-M   'P 1'
#
loop_
_entity.id
_entity.type
_entity.pdbx_description
1 polymer ?
#
loop_
_entity_poly.entity_id
_entity_poly.type
_entity_poly.pdbx_seq_one_letter_code
_entity_poly.pdbx_strand_id
1 'polypeptide(L)'
;MKKTFLILLLGSVLSLSAQSTGQFSNGKTYNISGKELCTKTAMPDDSIDEEDYEKQYARVENGKLYLTIESYNKQSEGGDLRHVFNYTINLKDANLEIGNVEKWSNDDIYKIQLSAKNKDANYFSGEYNKDGFVMNMGNAYLPIFIKTEAAAKTLHNQLIK
;
A
#
# COMPACT_ATOMS: atom_id res chain seq x y z
N MET A 1 24.67 -22.43 -49.97
CA MET A 1 24.32 -21.27 -49.13
C MET A 1 23.27 -21.71 -48.12
N LYS A 2 23.69 -21.92 -46.85
CA LYS A 2 22.79 -22.31 -45.75
C LYS A 2 22.34 -21.05 -45.05
N LYS A 3 21.03 -20.73 -45.06
CA LYS A 3 20.42 -19.61 -44.32
C LYS A 3 20.14 -20.09 -42.89
N THR A 4 20.91 -19.59 -41.94
CA THR A 4 20.70 -19.81 -40.53
C THR A 4 19.60 -18.86 -40.05
N PHE A 5 18.44 -19.40 -39.68
CA PHE A 5 17.36 -18.64 -39.06
C PHE A 5 17.70 -18.43 -37.56
N LEU A 6 18.02 -17.20 -37.18
CA LEU A 6 18.21 -16.82 -35.79
C LEU A 6 16.82 -16.53 -35.17
N ILE A 7 16.30 -17.48 -34.40
CA ILE A 7 15.08 -17.27 -33.64
C ILE A 7 15.46 -16.47 -32.37
N LEU A 8 15.14 -15.18 -32.39
CA LEU A 8 15.19 -14.34 -31.16
C LEU A 8 14.02 -14.75 -30.27
N LEU A 9 14.29 -15.54 -29.24
CA LEU A 9 13.37 -15.76 -28.13
C LEU A 9 13.33 -14.47 -27.31
N LEU A 10 12.33 -13.61 -27.56
CA LEU A 10 11.96 -12.55 -26.61
C LEU A 10 11.34 -13.24 -25.38
N GLY A 11 12.19 -13.55 -24.41
CA GLY A 11 11.76 -13.93 -23.08
C GLY A 11 11.03 -12.76 -22.43
N SER A 12 9.70 -12.78 -22.45
CA SER A 12 8.90 -11.97 -21.56
C SER A 12 9.24 -12.36 -20.14
N VAL A 13 10.08 -11.55 -19.48
CA VAL A 13 10.29 -11.65 -18.04
C VAL A 13 8.97 -11.23 -17.39
N LEU A 14 8.08 -12.21 -17.18
CA LEU A 14 7.00 -12.09 -16.25
C LEU A 14 7.66 -11.88 -14.88
N SER A 15 7.81 -10.64 -14.47
CA SER A 15 8.12 -10.30 -13.07
C SER A 15 6.92 -10.75 -12.24
N LEU A 16 6.91 -12.02 -11.82
CA LEU A 16 6.10 -12.46 -10.70
C LEU A 16 6.56 -11.59 -9.52
N SER A 17 5.76 -10.55 -9.22
CA SER A 17 5.93 -9.83 -7.97
C SER A 17 5.63 -10.84 -6.85
N ALA A 18 6.68 -11.39 -6.28
CA ALA A 18 6.56 -12.33 -5.19
C ALA A 18 5.73 -11.66 -4.09
N GLN A 19 4.59 -12.26 -3.79
CA GLN A 19 3.77 -11.85 -2.66
C GLN A 19 4.59 -12.19 -1.42
N SER A 20 5.01 -11.18 -0.67
CA SER A 20 5.73 -11.39 0.59
C SER A 20 4.74 -11.60 1.72
N THR A 21 5.20 -12.25 2.79
CA THR A 21 4.41 -12.48 3.99
C THR A 21 5.11 -11.88 5.19
N GLY A 22 4.34 -11.21 6.05
CA GLY A 22 4.76 -10.80 7.37
C GLY A 22 4.31 -11.82 8.43
N GLN A 23 4.80 -11.65 9.65
CA GLN A 23 4.47 -12.52 10.77
C GLN A 23 4.18 -11.68 12.04
N PHE A 24 3.09 -12.01 12.73
CA PHE A 24 2.78 -11.48 14.05
C PHE A 24 3.66 -12.15 15.13
N SER A 25 3.76 -11.54 16.29
CA SER A 25 4.50 -12.07 17.44
C SER A 25 4.03 -13.45 17.89
N ASN A 26 2.76 -13.77 17.65
CA ASN A 26 2.18 -15.10 17.95
C ASN A 26 2.43 -16.18 16.88
N GLY A 27 3.23 -15.85 15.85
CA GLY A 27 3.60 -16.78 14.77
C GLY A 27 2.60 -16.86 13.61
N LYS A 28 1.42 -16.24 13.69
CA LYS A 28 0.50 -16.16 12.55
C LYS A 28 1.05 -15.25 11.45
N THR A 29 0.74 -15.57 10.21
CA THR A 29 1.22 -14.82 9.04
C THR A 29 0.13 -13.99 8.39
N TYR A 30 0.53 -12.94 7.66
CA TYR A 30 -0.34 -12.12 6.82
C TYR A 30 0.34 -11.81 5.49
N ASN A 31 -0.45 -11.42 4.48
CA ASN A 31 0.07 -11.07 3.16
C ASN A 31 0.51 -9.61 3.12
N ILE A 32 1.65 -9.36 2.47
CA ILE A 32 2.16 -8.03 2.15
C ILE A 32 1.99 -7.78 0.66
N SER A 33 1.40 -6.66 0.30
CA SER A 33 1.04 -6.30 -1.07
C SER A 33 2.16 -5.55 -1.77
N GLY A 34 2.96 -6.25 -2.59
CA GLY A 34 3.89 -5.58 -3.50
C GLY A 34 5.14 -5.01 -2.83
N LYS A 35 5.51 -3.78 -3.24
CA LYS A 35 6.74 -3.11 -2.77
C LYS A 35 6.45 -2.10 -1.67
N GLU A 36 7.40 -1.93 -0.77
CA GLU A 36 7.36 -0.84 0.21
C GLU A 36 7.35 0.52 -0.50
N LEU A 37 6.40 1.36 -0.10
CA LEU A 37 6.24 2.72 -0.58
C LEU A 37 6.89 3.73 0.37
N CYS A 38 6.66 3.53 1.66
CA CYS A 38 7.07 4.45 2.71
C CYS A 38 7.09 3.76 4.07
N THR A 39 8.04 4.16 4.90
CA THR A 39 7.96 4.07 6.37
C THR A 39 7.87 5.48 6.89
N LYS A 40 6.83 5.82 7.62
CA LYS A 40 6.63 7.15 8.19
C LYS A 40 6.25 7.07 9.66
N THR A 41 6.64 8.05 10.45
CA THR A 41 6.09 8.24 11.79
C THR A 41 4.57 8.47 11.66
N ALA A 42 3.78 7.80 12.46
CA ALA A 42 2.35 8.07 12.54
C ALA A 42 2.16 9.55 12.90
N MET A 43 1.14 10.18 12.30
CA MET A 43 0.83 11.56 12.65
C MET A 43 0.57 11.63 14.16
N PRO A 44 1.12 12.62 14.84
CA PRO A 44 0.73 12.86 16.22
C PRO A 44 -0.74 13.29 16.20
N ASP A 45 -1.61 12.34 16.40
CA ASP A 45 -2.89 12.58 17.03
C ASP A 45 -2.55 12.72 18.51
N ASP A 46 -3.10 13.70 19.20
CA ASP A 46 -2.86 13.95 20.64
C ASP A 46 -3.13 12.73 21.54
N SER A 47 -3.61 11.64 20.95
CA SER A 47 -3.91 10.35 21.59
C SER A 47 -2.94 9.22 21.23
N ILE A 48 -2.01 9.42 20.27
CA ILE A 48 -1.05 8.41 19.83
C ILE A 48 0.34 8.84 20.26
N ASP A 49 1.06 7.97 20.94
CA ASP A 49 2.46 8.20 21.30
C ASP A 49 3.26 8.60 20.05
N GLU A 50 4.03 9.69 20.12
CA GLU A 50 4.83 10.27 19.02
C GLU A 50 5.81 9.26 18.37
N GLU A 51 5.88 8.07 18.92
CA GLU A 51 6.80 7.01 18.54
C GLU A 51 6.19 5.94 17.63
N ASP A 52 4.89 5.97 17.36
CA ASP A 52 4.28 5.02 16.46
C ASP A 52 4.67 5.30 15.00
N TYR A 53 4.85 4.26 14.22
CA TYR A 53 5.14 4.39 12.79
C TYR A 53 4.33 3.41 11.94
N GLU A 54 4.18 3.76 10.67
CA GLU A 54 3.51 2.94 9.68
C GLU A 54 4.45 2.60 8.53
N LYS A 55 4.31 1.38 8.00
CA LYS A 55 4.86 0.99 6.70
C LYS A 55 3.73 0.73 5.73
N GLN A 56 3.87 1.24 4.53
CA GLN A 56 2.89 1.04 3.47
C GLN A 56 3.52 0.32 2.29
N TYR A 57 2.78 -0.65 1.73
CA TYR A 57 3.21 -1.47 0.60
C TYR A 57 2.09 -1.51 -0.42
N ALA A 58 2.42 -1.37 -1.70
CA ALA A 58 1.42 -1.45 -2.74
C ALA A 58 1.90 -2.14 -4.00
N ARG A 59 0.93 -2.66 -4.76
CA ARG A 59 1.06 -3.04 -6.16
C ARG A 59 -0.22 -2.72 -6.91
N VAL A 60 -0.07 -2.38 -8.18
CA VAL A 60 -1.19 -2.20 -9.11
C VAL A 60 -1.14 -3.34 -10.11
N GLU A 61 -2.22 -4.09 -10.22
CA GLU A 61 -2.31 -5.24 -11.11
C GLU A 61 -3.75 -5.44 -11.58
N ASN A 62 -3.95 -5.68 -12.88
CA ASN A 62 -5.26 -5.99 -13.49
C ASN A 62 -6.37 -4.97 -13.14
N GLY A 63 -6.03 -3.67 -13.08
CA GLY A 63 -6.97 -2.60 -12.76
C GLY A 63 -7.39 -2.55 -11.28
N LYS A 64 -6.61 -3.16 -10.41
CA LYS A 64 -6.80 -3.12 -8.96
C LYS A 64 -5.55 -2.60 -8.27
N LEU A 65 -5.75 -1.84 -7.21
CA LEU A 65 -4.72 -1.51 -6.23
C LEU A 65 -4.84 -2.47 -5.04
N TYR A 66 -3.75 -3.10 -4.70
CA TYR A 66 -3.57 -3.86 -3.48
C TYR A 66 -2.67 -3.04 -2.55
N LEU A 67 -3.13 -2.74 -1.35
CA LEU A 67 -2.44 -1.91 -0.38
C LEU A 67 -2.39 -2.63 0.96
N THR A 68 -1.21 -2.74 1.54
CA THR A 68 -0.99 -3.21 2.91
C THR A 68 -0.45 -2.06 3.74
N ILE A 69 -1.03 -1.83 4.91
CA ILE A 69 -0.57 -0.86 5.89
C ILE A 69 -0.27 -1.62 7.18
N GLU A 70 0.98 -1.58 7.61
CA GLU A 70 1.43 -2.12 8.90
C GLU A 70 1.57 -0.96 9.88
N SER A 71 1.01 -1.10 11.07
CA SER A 71 1.15 -0.14 12.17
C SER A 71 1.96 -0.74 13.30
N TYR A 72 2.95 -0.01 13.76
CA TYR A 72 3.92 -0.44 14.76
C TYR A 72 3.92 0.48 15.96
N ASN A 73 4.16 -0.10 17.15
CA ASN A 73 4.50 0.63 18.36
C ASN A 73 6.02 0.74 18.47
N LYS A 74 6.55 1.95 18.58
CA LYS A 74 7.99 2.20 18.64
C LYS A 74 8.58 2.12 20.06
N GLN A 75 7.77 1.97 21.10
CA GLN A 75 8.25 1.94 22.50
C GLN A 75 9.23 0.80 22.81
N SER A 76 9.36 -0.21 21.92
CA SER A 76 10.40 -1.23 22.03
C SER A 76 11.44 -1.07 20.92
N GLU A 77 12.72 -1.28 21.24
CA GLU A 77 13.77 -1.41 20.21
C GLU A 77 13.38 -2.53 19.22
N GLY A 78 12.92 -2.14 18.02
CA GLY A 78 12.46 -3.06 17.00
C GLY A 78 10.99 -2.90 16.61
N GLY A 79 10.19 -2.20 17.39
CA GLY A 79 8.80 -1.87 17.14
C GLY A 79 7.90 -3.10 17.07
N ASP A 80 6.95 -3.23 17.99
CA ASP A 80 5.98 -4.32 17.93
C ASP A 80 4.89 -4.00 16.91
N LEU A 81 4.63 -4.95 16.01
CA LEU A 81 3.54 -4.85 15.06
C LEU A 81 2.20 -4.88 15.81
N ARG A 82 1.44 -3.78 15.73
CA ARG A 82 0.11 -3.67 16.36
C ARG A 82 -0.97 -4.29 15.51
N HIS A 83 -1.03 -3.87 14.25
CA HIS A 83 -2.06 -4.34 13.33
C HIS A 83 -1.65 -4.16 11.87
N VAL A 84 -2.37 -4.84 11.01
CA VAL A 84 -2.21 -4.80 9.56
C VAL A 84 -3.56 -4.54 8.91
N PHE A 85 -3.60 -3.61 7.96
CA PHE A 85 -4.73 -3.39 7.08
C PHE A 85 -4.39 -3.87 5.68
N ASN A 86 -5.29 -4.65 5.06
CA ASN A 86 -5.19 -5.05 3.67
C ASN A 86 -6.40 -4.56 2.90
N TYR A 87 -6.16 -3.77 1.86
CA TYR A 87 -7.17 -3.23 0.96
C TYR A 87 -7.01 -3.81 -0.45
N THR A 88 -8.13 -4.08 -1.09
CA THR A 88 -8.20 -4.35 -2.52
C THR A 88 -9.18 -3.38 -3.16
N ILE A 89 -8.68 -2.46 -3.99
CA ILE A 89 -9.45 -1.34 -4.53
C ILE A 89 -9.56 -1.52 -6.04
N ASN A 90 -10.79 -1.50 -6.57
CA ASN A 90 -11.04 -1.51 -7.99
C ASN A 90 -10.83 -0.09 -8.56
N LEU A 91 -9.80 0.10 -9.38
CA LEU A 91 -9.45 1.40 -9.96
C LEU A 91 -10.44 1.88 -11.03
N LYS A 92 -11.32 1.00 -11.49
CA LYS A 92 -12.37 1.32 -12.48
C LYS A 92 -13.72 1.67 -11.85
N ASP A 93 -13.78 1.73 -10.51
CA ASP A 93 -15.01 2.09 -9.82
C ASP A 93 -15.36 3.56 -10.10
N ALA A 94 -16.57 3.81 -10.55
CA ALA A 94 -17.06 5.15 -10.88
C ALA A 94 -17.13 6.09 -9.66
N ASN A 95 -17.23 5.54 -8.45
CA ASN A 95 -17.25 6.31 -7.19
C ASN A 95 -15.86 6.59 -6.63
N LEU A 96 -14.80 5.99 -7.19
CA LEU A 96 -13.44 6.27 -6.78
C LEU A 96 -12.99 7.64 -7.31
N GLU A 97 -12.40 8.43 -6.44
CA GLU A 97 -11.66 9.65 -6.76
C GLU A 97 -10.22 9.47 -6.34
N ILE A 98 -9.29 9.78 -7.25
CA ILE A 98 -7.85 9.70 -7.03
C ILE A 98 -7.32 11.13 -7.04
N GLY A 99 -6.85 11.60 -5.88
CA GLY A 99 -6.27 12.92 -5.72
C GLY A 99 -4.90 13.05 -6.39
N ASN A 100 -4.44 14.27 -6.54
CA ASN A 100 -3.12 14.57 -7.07
C ASN A 100 -2.01 14.14 -6.09
N VAL A 101 -0.78 14.09 -6.60
CA VAL A 101 0.40 13.95 -5.76
C VAL A 101 0.63 15.26 -5.01
N GLU A 102 0.64 15.20 -3.69
CA GLU A 102 0.89 16.34 -2.81
C GLU A 102 2.10 16.05 -1.91
N LYS A 103 2.93 17.07 -1.66
CA LYS A 103 3.97 16.96 -0.63
C LYS A 103 3.29 16.97 0.74
N TRP A 104 3.57 15.93 1.56
CA TRP A 104 2.91 15.76 2.85
C TRP A 104 3.65 16.43 4.01
N SER A 105 4.99 16.29 4.02
CA SER A 105 5.82 16.81 5.11
C SER A 105 7.18 17.30 4.60
N ASN A 106 7.97 17.91 5.48
CA ASN A 106 9.34 18.33 5.18
C ASN A 106 10.30 17.14 4.95
N ASP A 107 9.89 15.92 5.33
CA ASP A 107 10.69 14.68 5.23
C ASP A 107 10.64 14.02 3.85
N ASP A 108 10.34 14.78 2.80
CA ASP A 108 10.20 14.27 1.42
C ASP A 108 9.20 13.11 1.29
N ILE A 109 8.15 13.12 2.12
CA ILE A 109 7.01 12.22 2.00
C ILE A 109 5.93 12.89 1.14
N TYR A 110 5.38 12.13 0.21
CA TYR A 110 4.33 12.52 -0.71
C TYR A 110 3.08 11.71 -0.45
N LYS A 111 1.92 12.31 -0.67
CA LYS A 111 0.61 11.71 -0.44
C LYS A 111 -0.20 11.66 -1.73
N ILE A 112 -0.89 10.56 -1.95
CA ILE A 112 -2.00 10.43 -2.90
C ILE A 112 -3.23 10.10 -2.06
N GLN A 113 -4.25 10.96 -2.10
CA GLN A 113 -5.50 10.71 -1.39
C GLN A 113 -6.47 9.96 -2.29
N LEU A 114 -6.93 8.78 -1.84
CA LEU A 114 -8.09 8.13 -2.43
C LEU A 114 -9.34 8.52 -1.64
N SER A 115 -10.44 8.77 -2.33
CA SER A 115 -11.71 9.22 -1.73
C SER A 115 -12.90 8.53 -2.38
N ALA A 116 -13.96 8.34 -1.62
CA ALA A 116 -15.27 7.99 -2.16
C ALA A 116 -16.03 9.26 -2.57
N LYS A 117 -16.42 9.41 -3.83
CA LYS A 117 -17.19 10.56 -4.32
C LYS A 117 -18.50 10.75 -3.59
N ASN A 118 -19.16 9.66 -3.23
CA ASN A 118 -20.41 9.65 -2.46
C ASN A 118 -20.20 9.83 -0.94
N LYS A 119 -18.94 9.97 -0.47
CA LYS A 119 -18.55 10.08 0.94
C LYS A 119 -19.04 8.92 1.81
N ASP A 120 -19.24 7.75 1.24
CA ASP A 120 -19.60 6.54 2.00
C ASP A 120 -18.45 6.19 2.97
N ALA A 121 -18.77 6.19 4.25
CA ALA A 121 -17.81 5.91 5.33
C ALA A 121 -17.23 4.48 5.26
N ASN A 122 -17.85 3.57 4.54
CA ASN A 122 -17.41 2.18 4.40
C ASN A 122 -16.89 1.84 2.99
N TYR A 123 -16.67 2.84 2.15
CA TYR A 123 -16.28 2.64 0.75
C TYR A 123 -15.00 1.83 0.60
N PHE A 124 -13.95 2.19 1.34
CA PHE A 124 -12.71 1.41 1.39
C PHE A 124 -12.83 0.36 2.49
N SER A 125 -13.48 -0.75 2.18
CA SER A 125 -13.53 -1.88 3.10
C SER A 125 -12.22 -2.65 3.02
N GLY A 126 -11.50 -2.72 4.15
CA GLY A 126 -10.24 -3.42 4.30
C GLY A 126 -10.32 -4.51 5.37
N GLU A 127 -9.48 -5.51 5.21
CA GLU A 127 -9.26 -6.52 6.24
C GLU A 127 -8.31 -5.94 7.30
N TYR A 128 -8.82 -5.71 8.51
CA TYR A 128 -8.04 -5.38 9.70
C TYR A 128 -7.63 -6.66 10.39
N ASN A 129 -6.34 -6.81 10.65
CA ASN A 129 -5.79 -7.99 11.29
C ASN A 129 -4.92 -7.59 12.49
N LYS A 130 -5.33 -8.02 13.69
CA LYS A 130 -4.59 -7.85 14.93
C LYS A 130 -4.36 -9.23 15.53
N ASP A 131 -3.08 -9.61 15.70
CA ASP A 131 -2.69 -10.89 16.29
C ASP A 131 -3.38 -12.11 15.63
N GLY A 132 -3.71 -12.00 14.33
CA GLY A 132 -4.44 -13.00 13.59
C GLY A 132 -5.95 -13.05 13.85
N PHE A 133 -6.51 -12.07 14.57
CA PHE A 133 -7.93 -11.80 14.61
C PHE A 133 -8.31 -10.87 13.45
N VAL A 134 -9.23 -11.29 12.60
CA VAL A 134 -9.59 -10.60 11.36
C VAL A 134 -10.98 -10.01 11.48
N MET A 135 -11.12 -8.73 11.12
CA MET A 135 -12.42 -8.05 10.95
C MET A 135 -12.37 -7.13 9.74
N ASN A 136 -13.52 -6.78 9.20
CA ASN A 136 -13.62 -5.76 8.16
C ASN A 136 -13.80 -4.38 8.80
N MET A 137 -13.04 -3.42 8.29
CA MET A 137 -13.17 -2.01 8.65
C MET A 137 -13.34 -1.16 7.39
N GLY A 138 -14.18 -0.14 7.49
CA GLY A 138 -14.47 0.75 6.38
C GLY A 138 -13.93 2.15 6.61
N ASN A 139 -13.56 2.84 5.52
CA ASN A 139 -13.12 4.23 5.52
C ASN A 139 -13.66 4.95 4.27
N ALA A 140 -13.96 6.24 4.40
CA ALA A 140 -14.31 7.10 3.26
C ALA A 140 -13.08 7.65 2.53
N TYR A 141 -11.94 7.68 3.20
CA TYR A 141 -10.68 8.23 2.73
C TYR A 141 -9.55 7.26 3.01
N LEU A 142 -8.62 7.15 2.07
CA LEU A 142 -7.47 6.27 2.20
C LEU A 142 -6.22 6.99 1.66
N PRO A 143 -5.36 7.54 2.53
CA PRO A 143 -4.12 8.17 2.12
C PRO A 143 -3.04 7.12 1.81
N ILE A 144 -2.35 7.31 0.69
CA ILE A 144 -1.18 6.52 0.33
C ILE A 144 0.04 7.42 0.47
N PHE A 145 0.99 7.02 1.29
CA PHE A 145 2.23 7.75 1.52
C PHE A 145 3.40 7.11 0.77
N ILE A 146 4.21 7.94 0.13
CA ILE A 146 5.30 7.51 -0.74
C ILE A 146 6.55 8.34 -0.42
N LYS A 147 7.70 7.69 -0.32
CA LYS A 147 8.95 8.30 0.14
C LYS A 147 9.55 9.33 -0.83
N THR A 148 9.26 9.25 -2.13
CA THR A 148 9.85 10.18 -3.12
C THR A 148 8.82 10.67 -4.12
N GLU A 149 8.99 11.90 -4.62
CA GLU A 149 8.11 12.48 -5.63
C GLU A 149 8.05 11.64 -6.92
N ALA A 150 9.19 11.15 -7.37
CA ALA A 150 9.27 10.33 -8.58
C ALA A 150 8.47 9.03 -8.44
N ALA A 151 8.57 8.35 -7.28
CA ALA A 151 7.80 7.14 -7.00
C ALA A 151 6.30 7.45 -6.87
N ALA A 152 5.94 8.58 -6.24
CA ALA A 152 4.55 9.03 -6.11
C ALA A 152 3.92 9.33 -7.47
N LYS A 153 4.61 10.05 -8.36
CA LYS A 153 4.16 10.29 -9.74
C LYS A 153 4.02 9.00 -10.53
N THR A 154 4.96 8.07 -10.36
CA THR A 154 4.90 6.75 -11.02
C THR A 154 3.69 5.96 -10.57
N LEU A 155 3.44 5.88 -9.27
CA LEU A 155 2.25 5.19 -8.74
C LEU A 155 0.97 5.89 -9.18
N HIS A 156 0.88 7.23 -9.07
CA HIS A 156 -0.28 8.00 -9.50
C HIS A 156 -0.65 7.71 -10.97
N ASN A 157 0.35 7.68 -11.87
CA ASN A 157 0.13 7.33 -13.28
C ASN A 157 -0.38 5.90 -13.49
N GLN A 158 -0.11 4.98 -12.58
CA GLN A 158 -0.67 3.62 -12.62
C GLN A 158 -2.11 3.57 -12.10
N LEU A 159 -2.43 4.42 -11.12
CA LEU A 159 -3.77 4.48 -10.51
C LEU A 159 -4.83 5.07 -11.46
N ILE A 160 -4.44 6.05 -12.30
CA ILE A 160 -5.37 6.78 -13.21
C ILE A 160 -5.48 6.18 -14.61
N LYS A 161 -4.78 5.09 -14.93
CA LYS A 161 -4.86 4.36 -16.20
C LYS A 161 -6.08 3.43 -16.23
#